data_a68d387ab0c6f4495549020c9041e85b
#
_entry.id   a68d387ab0c6f4495549020c9041e85b
#
_cell.length_a   1.000
_cell.length_b   1.000
_cell.length_c   1.000
_cell.angle_alpha   90.00
_cell.angle_beta   90.00
_cell.angle_gamma   90.00
#
_symmetry.space_group_name_H-M   'P 1'
#
loop_
_entity.id
_entity.type
_entity.pdbx_description
1 polymer ?
#
loop_
_entity_poly.entity_id
_entity_poly.type
_entity_poly.pdbx_seq_one_letter_code
_entity_poly.pdbx_strand_id
1 'polypeptide(L)'
;MTKGALAGIRVLDLSRILAGPWGAQMLADLGAEVIKVERPGKGDDSRQFGPPFLMDREGKVTRESTFFISANRGKKSITCDISTPDGQALIRSLVAHCDVLLENYKVGDLKRYGLDYESLKRVNSRLIYCSITGFGQTGPYSSRPGYDSIFQAMGGLMSVTGNGDDVPGGGPMKTGPSLADILCGQYAASAIIAALYHRDAAQGGSGEGQYIDLALLDAMIAATSHYASQYLVSGEIPIRRGTEGNGGMPSRMFRCADRDVMIVAGNNEQYARMCNALGHPELSGDPRFSEIALRVKNRRALGEVFEPLIAEWQSDELLAALDAAGVPAGPINNLQQVFADPHVQARAMCVEVAHPLTDEAVRMVANPVKMSGTPIDSYAPPPTLGQHTEDVLRNLLGMSQSEVESLREKRIL
;
A
#
# COMPACT_ATOMS: atom_id res chain seq x y z
N MET A 1 20.44 -17.40 -9.57
CA MET A 1 19.31 -16.48 -9.31
C MET A 1 19.39 -15.34 -10.32
N THR A 2 18.32 -15.07 -11.02
CA THR A 2 18.20 -13.87 -11.87
C THR A 2 18.33 -12.63 -10.99
N LYS A 3 19.12 -11.65 -11.43
CA LYS A 3 19.21 -10.38 -10.69
C LYS A 3 17.86 -9.65 -10.82
N GLY A 4 17.33 -9.13 -9.73
CA GLY A 4 16.09 -8.33 -9.76
C GLY A 4 16.20 -7.09 -10.66
N ALA A 5 15.07 -6.52 -11.05
CA ALA A 5 15.01 -5.37 -11.97
C ALA A 5 15.77 -4.13 -11.47
N LEU A 6 15.86 -3.96 -10.15
CA LEU A 6 16.61 -2.86 -9.49
C LEU A 6 17.94 -3.33 -8.89
N ALA A 7 18.50 -4.44 -9.38
CA ALA A 7 19.80 -4.93 -8.90
C ALA A 7 20.90 -3.90 -9.09
N GLY A 8 21.64 -3.60 -8.03
CA GLY A 8 22.69 -2.57 -8.00
C GLY A 8 22.22 -1.21 -7.50
N ILE A 9 20.91 -0.99 -7.38
CA ILE A 9 20.34 0.22 -6.74
C ILE A 9 20.36 0.06 -5.22
N ARG A 10 20.81 1.10 -4.53
CA ARG A 10 20.83 1.15 -3.06
C ARG A 10 19.95 2.28 -2.54
N VAL A 11 19.06 1.93 -1.61
CA VAL A 11 18.10 2.84 -0.99
C VAL A 11 18.43 2.99 0.50
N LEU A 12 18.61 4.22 0.95
CA LEU A 12 18.67 4.56 2.37
C LEU A 12 17.27 4.96 2.85
N ASP A 13 16.65 4.10 3.63
CA ASP A 13 15.28 4.28 4.13
C ASP A 13 15.29 4.86 5.55
N LEU A 14 15.11 6.17 5.68
CA LEU A 14 14.93 6.87 6.96
C LEU A 14 13.45 6.93 7.38
N SER A 15 12.54 6.41 6.56
CA SER A 15 11.11 6.51 6.79
C SER A 15 10.62 5.59 7.91
N ARG A 16 9.44 5.91 8.46
CA ARG A 16 8.82 5.19 9.58
C ARG A 16 7.36 4.92 9.29
N ILE A 17 6.78 4.03 10.06
CA ILE A 17 5.36 3.65 10.09
C ILE A 17 4.97 2.88 8.84
N LEU A 18 4.37 3.49 7.78
CA LEU A 18 3.81 2.72 6.67
C LEU A 18 4.13 3.27 5.29
N ALA A 19 3.80 4.51 4.95
CA ALA A 19 3.86 5.02 3.58
C ALA A 19 5.26 4.86 2.95
N GLY A 20 6.28 5.41 3.60
CA GLY A 20 7.67 5.26 3.15
C GLY A 20 8.16 3.81 3.22
N PRO A 21 7.99 3.10 4.36
CA PRO A 21 8.37 1.70 4.47
C PRO A 21 7.72 0.80 3.41
N TRP A 22 6.45 1.03 3.06
CA TRP A 22 5.76 0.30 2.00
C TRP A 22 6.41 0.53 0.62
N GLY A 23 6.70 1.79 0.27
CA GLY A 23 7.41 2.13 -0.96
C GLY A 23 8.81 1.51 -1.01
N ALA A 24 9.57 1.61 0.09
CA ALA A 24 10.89 1.00 0.20
C ALA A 24 10.86 -0.54 0.08
N GLN A 25 9.84 -1.20 0.67
CA GLN A 25 9.65 -2.65 0.51
C GLN A 25 9.40 -3.04 -0.94
N MET A 26 8.63 -2.23 -1.68
CA MET A 26 8.42 -2.50 -3.11
C MET A 26 9.72 -2.43 -3.91
N LEU A 27 10.60 -1.47 -3.60
CA LEU A 27 11.92 -1.38 -4.22
C LEU A 27 12.80 -2.58 -3.85
N ALA A 28 12.73 -3.04 -2.58
CA ALA A 28 13.42 -4.25 -2.12
C ALA A 28 12.94 -5.50 -2.86
N ASP A 29 11.63 -5.68 -3.01
CA ASP A 29 11.04 -6.80 -3.76
C ASP A 29 11.52 -6.82 -5.22
N LEU A 30 11.73 -5.64 -5.82
CA LEU A 30 12.27 -5.50 -7.17
C LEU A 30 13.80 -5.66 -7.26
N GLY A 31 14.47 -5.94 -6.15
CA GLY A 31 15.89 -6.27 -6.09
C GLY A 31 16.83 -5.15 -5.68
N ALA A 32 16.32 -3.98 -5.25
CA ALA A 32 17.14 -2.94 -4.64
C ALA A 32 17.66 -3.38 -3.26
N GLU A 33 18.89 -2.98 -2.92
CA GLU A 33 19.39 -3.09 -1.55
C GLU A 33 18.81 -1.95 -0.71
N VAL A 34 17.94 -2.27 0.24
CA VAL A 34 17.30 -1.27 1.11
C VAL A 34 17.91 -1.32 2.50
N ILE A 35 18.53 -0.22 2.93
CA ILE A 35 19.10 -0.04 4.26
C ILE A 35 18.15 0.86 5.06
N LYS A 36 17.41 0.24 5.99
CA LYS A 36 16.51 0.96 6.90
C LYS A 36 17.28 1.44 8.12
N VAL A 37 17.22 2.75 8.38
CA VAL A 37 17.81 3.38 9.54
C VAL A 37 16.77 3.52 10.64
N GLU A 38 17.05 2.96 11.80
CA GLU A 38 16.15 2.94 12.94
C GLU A 38 16.79 3.60 14.17
N ARG A 39 15.95 4.12 15.06
CA ARG A 39 16.44 4.69 16.33
C ARG A 39 16.99 3.60 17.25
N PRO A 40 18.17 3.79 17.85
CA PRO A 40 18.72 2.84 18.81
C PRO A 40 17.74 2.48 19.93
N GLY A 41 17.66 1.21 20.27
CA GLY A 41 16.82 0.66 21.34
C GLY A 41 15.30 0.71 21.13
N LYS A 42 14.78 1.66 20.33
CA LYS A 42 13.34 1.82 20.08
C LYS A 42 12.89 1.28 18.73
N GLY A 43 13.68 1.48 17.70
CA GLY A 43 13.34 1.16 16.32
C GLY A 43 12.31 2.09 15.72
N ASP A 44 11.67 1.59 14.66
CA ASP A 44 10.48 2.18 14.04
C ASP A 44 9.29 2.08 14.99
N ASP A 45 8.49 3.14 15.09
CA ASP A 45 7.32 3.17 15.97
C ASP A 45 6.33 2.04 15.63
N SER A 46 6.27 1.61 14.36
CA SER A 46 5.43 0.51 13.90
C SER A 46 5.76 -0.84 14.54
N ARG A 47 6.99 -1.04 15.07
CA ARG A 47 7.33 -2.25 15.83
C ARG A 47 6.46 -2.46 17.06
N GLN A 48 5.83 -1.38 17.58
CA GLN A 48 4.97 -1.41 18.76
C GLN A 48 3.46 -1.42 18.41
N PHE A 49 3.10 -1.38 17.12
CA PHE A 49 1.70 -1.35 16.69
C PHE A 49 1.09 -2.74 16.68
N GLY A 50 0.67 -3.20 17.83
CA GLY A 50 0.03 -4.51 18.02
C GLY A 50 -0.94 -4.51 19.20
N PRO A 51 -1.55 -5.64 19.54
CA PRO A 51 -1.40 -6.97 18.94
C PRO A 51 -1.98 -7.08 17.52
N PRO A 52 -1.61 -8.13 16.73
CA PRO A 52 -0.73 -9.23 17.12
C PRO A 52 0.75 -8.92 16.93
N PHE A 53 1.58 -9.63 17.68
CA PHE A 53 3.03 -9.64 17.57
C PHE A 53 3.54 -11.04 17.20
N LEU A 54 4.70 -11.12 16.60
CA LEU A 54 5.38 -12.38 16.37
C LEU A 54 5.78 -13.00 17.72
N MET A 55 5.59 -14.32 17.83
CA MET A 55 6.04 -15.09 18.98
C MET A 55 7.41 -15.69 18.66
N ASP A 56 8.35 -15.65 19.60
CA ASP A 56 9.64 -16.30 19.44
C ASP A 56 9.56 -17.83 19.62
N ARG A 57 10.71 -18.51 19.49
CA ARG A 57 10.83 -19.97 19.65
C ARG A 57 10.39 -20.48 21.01
N GLU A 58 10.42 -19.64 22.04
CA GLU A 58 10.01 -19.97 23.40
C GLU A 58 8.53 -19.61 23.67
N GLY A 59 7.81 -19.10 22.67
CA GLY A 59 6.43 -18.65 22.81
C GLY A 59 6.29 -17.29 23.50
N LYS A 60 7.36 -16.50 23.60
CA LYS A 60 7.30 -15.15 24.16
C LYS A 60 6.97 -14.13 23.06
N VAL A 61 6.24 -13.10 23.46
CA VAL A 61 5.91 -11.97 22.58
C VAL A 61 7.18 -11.20 22.26
N THR A 62 7.46 -11.03 20.96
CA THR A 62 8.60 -10.23 20.48
C THR A 62 8.21 -8.75 20.32
N ARG A 63 9.14 -7.93 19.80
CA ARG A 63 8.87 -6.56 19.35
C ARG A 63 8.54 -6.47 17.85
N GLU A 64 8.30 -7.59 17.21
CA GLU A 64 7.98 -7.65 15.78
C GLU A 64 6.46 -7.68 15.62
N SER A 65 5.84 -6.49 15.50
CA SER A 65 4.41 -6.39 15.22
C SER A 65 4.09 -6.85 13.79
N THR A 66 2.89 -7.36 13.57
CA THR A 66 2.41 -7.67 12.21
C THR A 66 2.35 -6.43 11.33
N PHE A 67 2.19 -5.25 11.91
CA PHE A 67 2.24 -3.99 11.19
C PHE A 67 3.65 -3.72 10.61
N PHE A 68 4.71 -3.86 11.43
CA PHE A 68 6.09 -3.74 10.97
C PHE A 68 6.43 -4.81 9.92
N ILE A 69 6.02 -6.05 10.15
CA ILE A 69 6.25 -7.18 9.25
C ILE A 69 5.66 -6.91 7.86
N SER A 70 4.49 -6.27 7.79
CA SER A 70 3.78 -6.03 6.53
C SER A 70 4.50 -5.10 5.55
N ALA A 71 5.43 -4.25 6.04
CA ALA A 71 6.05 -3.18 5.25
C ALA A 71 7.59 -3.19 5.24
N ASN A 72 8.26 -4.23 5.81
CA ASN A 72 9.71 -4.18 6.00
C ASN A 72 10.47 -5.44 5.56
N ARG A 73 9.85 -6.37 4.84
CA ARG A 73 10.57 -7.53 4.29
C ARG A 73 11.65 -7.09 3.29
N GLY A 74 12.70 -7.87 3.19
CA GLY A 74 13.78 -7.63 2.23
C GLY A 74 14.72 -6.48 2.57
N LYS A 75 14.55 -5.83 3.73
CA LYS A 75 15.40 -4.72 4.16
C LYS A 75 16.54 -5.17 5.07
N LYS A 76 17.62 -4.40 5.09
CA LYS A 76 18.66 -4.45 6.12
C LYS A 76 18.36 -3.39 7.18
N SER A 77 18.25 -3.75 8.46
CA SER A 77 18.08 -2.78 9.55
C SER A 77 19.43 -2.40 10.15
N ILE A 78 19.67 -1.11 10.27
CA ILE A 78 20.77 -0.54 11.05
C ILE A 78 20.21 0.43 12.10
N THR A 79 20.91 0.59 13.20
CA THR A 79 20.58 1.61 14.20
C THR A 79 21.45 2.84 14.02
N CYS A 80 20.86 4.04 14.17
CA CYS A 80 21.60 5.31 14.18
C CYS A 80 20.76 6.41 14.84
N ASP A 81 21.35 7.11 15.83
CA ASP A 81 20.74 8.32 16.40
C ASP A 81 21.10 9.55 15.55
N ILE A 82 20.25 9.89 14.60
CA ILE A 82 20.41 11.03 13.70
C ILE A 82 20.27 12.40 14.40
N SER A 83 19.87 12.44 15.65
CA SER A 83 19.79 13.68 16.41
C SER A 83 21.17 14.18 16.85
N THR A 84 22.18 13.32 16.82
CA THR A 84 23.55 13.60 17.21
C THR A 84 24.43 13.99 16.02
N PRO A 85 25.48 14.83 16.22
CA PRO A 85 26.43 15.17 15.15
C PRO A 85 27.12 13.95 14.52
N ASP A 86 27.52 12.96 15.35
CA ASP A 86 28.16 11.72 14.87
C ASP A 86 27.19 10.88 14.03
N GLY A 87 25.90 10.76 14.45
CA GLY A 87 24.88 10.08 13.69
C GLY A 87 24.57 10.78 12.35
N GLN A 88 24.55 12.11 12.34
CA GLN A 88 24.39 12.88 11.09
C GLN A 88 25.57 12.67 10.15
N ALA A 89 26.79 12.63 10.67
CA ALA A 89 27.98 12.33 9.89
C ALA A 89 27.91 10.92 9.29
N LEU A 90 27.43 9.92 10.06
CA LEU A 90 27.24 8.56 9.61
C LEU A 90 26.23 8.48 8.46
N ILE A 91 25.08 9.17 8.57
CA ILE A 91 24.10 9.22 7.48
C ILE A 91 24.68 9.87 6.23
N ARG A 92 25.44 10.96 6.33
CA ARG A 92 26.11 11.58 5.16
C ARG A 92 27.09 10.61 4.50
N SER A 93 27.83 9.85 5.28
CA SER A 93 28.75 8.83 4.75
C SER A 93 27.98 7.71 4.00
N LEU A 94 26.84 7.26 4.52
CA LEU A 94 25.99 6.26 3.85
C LEU A 94 25.41 6.81 2.55
N VAL A 95 24.96 8.07 2.53
CA VAL A 95 24.39 8.73 1.34
C VAL A 95 25.38 8.78 0.17
N ALA A 96 26.68 8.92 0.43
CA ALA A 96 27.70 8.88 -0.61
C ALA A 96 27.70 7.56 -1.43
N HIS A 97 27.16 6.49 -0.85
CA HIS A 97 27.09 5.15 -1.44
C HIS A 97 25.66 4.71 -1.82
N CYS A 98 24.67 5.61 -1.73
CA CYS A 98 23.27 5.30 -2.01
C CYS A 98 22.77 6.06 -3.23
N ASP A 99 21.86 5.44 -3.98
CA ASP A 99 21.18 6.04 -5.13
C ASP A 99 19.97 6.84 -4.72
N VAL A 100 19.29 6.39 -3.67
CA VAL A 100 18.01 6.93 -3.20
C VAL A 100 18.07 7.15 -1.69
N LEU A 101 17.51 8.26 -1.22
CA LEU A 101 17.11 8.46 0.15
C LEU A 101 15.60 8.65 0.21
N LEU A 102 14.94 7.90 1.09
CA LEU A 102 13.50 7.99 1.34
C LEU A 102 13.24 8.35 2.81
N GLU A 103 12.42 9.38 3.04
CA GLU A 103 12.13 9.84 4.40
C GLU A 103 10.67 10.32 4.53
N ASN A 104 10.16 10.38 5.78
CA ASN A 104 8.84 10.93 6.09
C ASN A 104 8.83 11.70 7.42
N TYR A 105 9.86 12.51 7.64
CA TYR A 105 9.93 13.43 8.77
C TYR A 105 9.05 14.66 8.55
N LYS A 106 8.79 15.41 9.62
CA LYS A 106 8.08 16.68 9.50
C LYS A 106 8.90 17.66 8.67
N VAL A 107 8.19 18.53 7.95
CA VAL A 107 8.83 19.59 7.14
C VAL A 107 9.83 20.38 7.97
N GLY A 108 11.07 20.45 7.48
CA GLY A 108 12.18 21.17 8.11
C GLY A 108 12.95 20.39 9.19
N ASP A 109 12.49 19.24 9.65
CA ASP A 109 13.20 18.47 10.69
C ASP A 109 14.59 18.00 10.23
N LEU A 110 14.68 17.41 9.05
CA LEU A 110 15.96 16.93 8.52
C LEU A 110 16.89 18.08 8.11
N LYS A 111 16.34 19.26 7.79
CA LYS A 111 17.14 20.45 7.54
C LYS A 111 17.97 20.90 8.75
N ARG A 112 17.42 20.77 9.96
CA ARG A 112 18.15 21.07 11.22
C ARG A 112 19.38 20.18 11.42
N TYR A 113 19.36 18.99 10.82
CA TYR A 113 20.43 18.00 10.91
C TYR A 113 21.40 18.04 9.72
N GLY A 114 21.15 18.92 8.72
CA GLY A 114 21.90 18.93 7.47
C GLY A 114 21.73 17.63 6.68
N LEU A 115 20.56 17.03 6.77
CA LEU A 115 20.13 15.80 6.08
C LEU A 115 18.98 16.05 5.10
N ASP A 116 18.71 17.31 4.77
CA ASP A 116 17.80 17.74 3.70
C ASP A 116 18.44 17.57 2.33
N TYR A 117 17.63 17.63 1.28
CA TYR A 117 18.09 17.44 -0.10
C TYR A 117 19.24 18.37 -0.49
N GLU A 118 19.14 19.67 -0.20
CA GLU A 118 20.16 20.66 -0.58
C GLU A 118 21.51 20.41 0.11
N SER A 119 21.49 19.88 1.31
CA SER A 119 22.69 19.49 2.05
C SER A 119 23.29 18.19 1.51
N LEU A 120 22.45 17.19 1.22
CA LEU A 120 22.89 15.86 0.78
C LEU A 120 23.25 15.82 -0.71
N LYS A 121 22.65 16.66 -1.55
CA LYS A 121 23.04 16.85 -2.97
C LYS A 121 24.52 17.25 -3.11
N ARG A 122 25.07 17.97 -2.15
CA ARG A 122 26.50 18.33 -2.14
C ARG A 122 27.41 17.15 -1.84
N VAL A 123 26.89 16.12 -1.13
CA VAL A 123 27.60 14.87 -0.87
C VAL A 123 27.50 13.93 -2.06
N ASN A 124 26.30 13.85 -2.64
CA ASN A 124 26.02 12.99 -3.78
C ASN A 124 25.04 13.68 -4.75
N SER A 125 25.58 14.26 -5.84
CA SER A 125 24.78 14.97 -6.85
C SER A 125 23.82 14.03 -7.63
N ARG A 126 24.05 12.73 -7.56
CA ARG A 126 23.21 11.72 -8.21
C ARG A 126 22.06 11.23 -7.31
N LEU A 127 21.98 11.72 -6.08
CA LEU A 127 20.99 11.28 -5.11
C LEU A 127 19.56 11.61 -5.53
N ILE A 128 18.70 10.62 -5.58
CA ILE A 128 17.26 10.80 -5.67
C ILE A 128 16.73 10.86 -4.23
N TYR A 129 16.15 12.00 -3.86
CA TYR A 129 15.66 12.26 -2.52
C TYR A 129 14.13 12.31 -2.54
N CYS A 130 13.48 11.32 -1.95
CA CYS A 130 12.03 11.25 -1.85
C CYS A 130 11.56 11.59 -0.43
N SER A 131 10.85 12.70 -0.30
CA SER A 131 10.23 13.14 0.95
C SER A 131 8.73 12.92 0.91
N ILE A 132 8.22 12.14 1.87
CA ILE A 132 6.79 11.89 2.04
C ILE A 132 6.29 12.68 3.24
N THR A 133 5.32 13.55 3.04
CA THR A 133 4.71 14.34 4.14
C THR A 133 3.19 14.26 4.09
N GLY A 134 2.53 14.77 5.10
CA GLY A 134 1.06 14.79 5.13
C GLY A 134 0.45 15.68 4.06
N PHE A 135 1.02 16.88 3.88
CA PHE A 135 0.42 17.97 3.07
C PHE A 135 1.39 18.58 2.04
N GLY A 136 2.54 17.94 1.78
CA GLY A 136 3.58 18.50 0.92
C GLY A 136 4.51 19.46 1.67
N GLN A 137 5.61 19.83 1.00
CA GLN A 137 6.64 20.72 1.55
C GLN A 137 6.22 22.20 1.55
N THR A 138 5.19 22.53 0.80
CA THR A 138 4.70 23.91 0.62
C THR A 138 3.21 24.00 0.89
N GLY A 139 2.68 25.21 0.88
CA GLY A 139 1.25 25.45 1.11
C GLY A 139 0.87 25.66 2.58
N PRO A 140 -0.40 26.04 2.83
CA PRO A 140 -0.84 26.52 4.15
C PRO A 140 -0.89 25.42 5.22
N TYR A 141 -0.83 24.15 4.83
CA TYR A 141 -0.93 23.02 5.75
C TYR A 141 0.38 22.24 5.92
N SER A 142 1.48 22.66 5.27
CA SER A 142 2.76 21.92 5.25
C SER A 142 3.30 21.57 6.64
N SER A 143 3.05 22.39 7.66
CA SER A 143 3.50 22.15 9.04
C SER A 143 2.54 21.27 9.87
N ARG A 144 1.36 20.93 9.34
CA ARG A 144 0.36 20.15 10.10
C ARG A 144 0.75 18.67 10.18
N PRO A 145 0.55 18.02 11.33
CA PRO A 145 0.64 16.59 11.43
C PRO A 145 -0.60 15.92 10.82
N GLY A 146 -0.46 14.68 10.39
CA GLY A 146 -1.58 13.86 9.94
C GLY A 146 -1.25 12.39 9.96
N TYR A 147 -2.27 11.57 9.97
CA TYR A 147 -2.23 10.12 9.80
C TYR A 147 -3.23 9.72 8.72
N ASP A 148 -3.12 8.52 8.20
CA ASP A 148 -3.95 7.96 7.14
C ASP A 148 -5.43 8.38 7.21
N SER A 149 -6.09 8.19 8.35
CA SER A 149 -7.51 8.50 8.53
C SER A 149 -7.85 9.99 8.28
N ILE A 150 -6.92 10.89 8.60
CA ILE A 150 -7.08 12.34 8.34
C ILE A 150 -7.07 12.59 6.84
N PHE A 151 -6.17 11.91 6.10
CA PHE A 151 -6.08 12.09 4.65
C PHE A 151 -7.24 11.41 3.92
N GLN A 152 -7.76 10.28 4.41
CA GLN A 152 -9.00 9.71 3.91
C GLN A 152 -10.20 10.66 4.09
N ALA A 153 -10.27 11.37 5.23
CA ALA A 153 -11.32 12.35 5.49
C ALA A 153 -11.15 13.60 4.63
N MET A 154 -9.99 14.23 4.64
CA MET A 154 -9.73 15.51 3.94
C MET A 154 -9.58 15.33 2.43
N GLY A 155 -9.10 14.18 1.96
CA GLY A 155 -8.93 13.86 0.54
C GLY A 155 -10.23 13.42 -0.16
N GLY A 156 -11.37 13.45 0.53
CA GLY A 156 -12.69 13.20 -0.06
C GLY A 156 -13.14 11.73 -0.07
N LEU A 157 -12.26 10.75 0.21
CA LEU A 157 -12.62 9.33 0.16
C LEU A 157 -13.80 9.00 1.08
N MET A 158 -13.79 9.50 2.32
CA MET A 158 -14.87 9.22 3.26
C MET A 158 -16.21 9.84 2.86
N SER A 159 -16.21 10.91 2.05
CA SER A 159 -17.44 11.52 1.55
C SER A 159 -18.20 10.65 0.56
N VAL A 160 -17.50 9.69 -0.06
CA VAL A 160 -18.07 8.76 -1.06
C VAL A 160 -18.07 7.30 -0.60
N THR A 161 -17.55 7.02 0.60
CA THR A 161 -17.47 5.67 1.20
C THR A 161 -18.40 5.55 2.38
N GLY A 162 -19.21 4.50 2.41
CA GLY A 162 -20.23 4.25 3.43
C GLY A 162 -21.64 4.22 2.86
N ASN A 163 -22.60 3.92 3.73
CA ASN A 163 -24.01 3.92 3.36
C ASN A 163 -24.54 5.37 3.22
N GLY A 164 -25.59 5.53 2.41
CA GLY A 164 -26.30 6.81 2.25
C GLY A 164 -26.85 7.34 3.58
N ASP A 165 -27.04 8.66 3.69
CA ASP A 165 -27.56 9.27 4.91
C ASP A 165 -29.05 8.96 5.16
N ASP A 166 -29.74 8.46 4.14
CA ASP A 166 -31.15 8.08 4.13
C ASP A 166 -31.44 6.67 4.68
N VAL A 167 -30.39 5.90 5.03
CA VAL A 167 -30.54 4.56 5.59
C VAL A 167 -30.07 4.48 7.05
N PRO A 168 -30.64 3.61 7.90
CA PRO A 168 -30.19 3.42 9.27
C PRO A 168 -28.70 3.06 9.34
N GLY A 169 -27.96 3.78 10.18
CA GLY A 169 -26.50 3.62 10.30
C GLY A 169 -25.71 4.22 9.13
N GLY A 170 -26.34 5.05 8.29
CA GLY A 170 -25.67 5.79 7.22
C GLY A 170 -24.65 6.79 7.74
N GLY A 171 -23.68 7.14 6.90
CA GLY A 171 -22.65 8.11 7.21
C GLY A 171 -21.29 7.79 6.56
N PRO A 172 -20.33 8.72 6.66
CA PRO A 172 -18.97 8.54 6.15
C PRO A 172 -18.24 7.41 6.85
N MET A 173 -17.53 6.58 6.07
CA MET A 173 -16.70 5.50 6.59
C MET A 173 -15.30 5.60 6.02
N LYS A 174 -14.30 5.30 6.85
CA LYS A 174 -12.94 5.05 6.36
C LYS A 174 -12.82 3.62 5.83
N THR A 175 -11.86 3.37 4.95
CA THR A 175 -11.48 2.00 4.59
C THR A 175 -10.76 1.29 5.75
N GLY A 176 -10.83 -0.03 5.81
CA GLY A 176 -10.13 -0.82 6.83
C GLY A 176 -8.61 -0.63 6.76
N PRO A 177 -7.97 -0.94 5.63
CA PRO A 177 -6.54 -0.67 5.41
C PRO A 177 -6.21 0.83 5.38
N SER A 178 -4.95 1.17 5.72
CA SER A 178 -4.39 2.52 5.63
C SER A 178 -4.13 2.91 4.17
N LEU A 179 -5.19 3.22 3.44
CA LEU A 179 -5.17 3.34 1.99
C LEU A 179 -4.35 4.55 1.51
N ALA A 180 -4.37 5.67 2.26
CA ALA A 180 -3.57 6.85 1.92
C ALA A 180 -2.08 6.54 2.01
N ASP A 181 -1.64 5.82 3.05
CA ASP A 181 -0.25 5.38 3.20
C ASP A 181 0.17 4.42 2.09
N ILE A 182 -0.64 3.40 1.81
CA ILE A 182 -0.33 2.39 0.79
C ILE A 182 -0.20 3.02 -0.59
N LEU A 183 -1.15 3.86 -0.99
CA LEU A 183 -1.13 4.54 -2.30
C LEU A 183 0.04 5.52 -2.40
N CYS A 184 0.32 6.27 -1.33
CA CYS A 184 1.47 7.17 -1.29
C CYS A 184 2.78 6.39 -1.45
N GLY A 185 2.93 5.24 -0.78
CA GLY A 185 4.08 4.35 -0.96
C GLY A 185 4.22 3.82 -2.39
N GLN A 186 3.09 3.51 -3.07
CA GLN A 186 3.07 3.13 -4.49
C GLN A 186 3.55 4.28 -5.38
N TYR A 187 3.06 5.50 -5.15
CA TYR A 187 3.53 6.69 -5.88
C TYR A 187 5.01 6.95 -5.61
N ALA A 188 5.48 6.78 -4.38
CA ALA A 188 6.90 6.94 -4.04
C ALA A 188 7.78 5.97 -4.82
N ALA A 189 7.45 4.67 -4.82
CA ALA A 189 8.21 3.69 -5.59
C ALA A 189 8.19 3.99 -7.10
N SER A 190 7.05 4.36 -7.65
CA SER A 190 6.91 4.72 -9.08
C SER A 190 7.72 5.97 -9.44
N ALA A 191 7.67 7.02 -8.61
CA ALA A 191 8.42 8.25 -8.83
C ALA A 191 9.93 8.04 -8.70
N ILE A 192 10.37 7.23 -7.73
CA ILE A 192 11.77 6.84 -7.56
C ILE A 192 12.28 6.08 -8.79
N ILE A 193 11.53 5.10 -9.30
CA ILE A 193 11.90 4.35 -10.50
C ILE A 193 11.97 5.26 -11.71
N ALA A 194 11.02 6.18 -11.89
CA ALA A 194 11.03 7.17 -12.97
C ALA A 194 12.24 8.10 -12.87
N ALA A 195 12.59 8.55 -11.66
CA ALA A 195 13.75 9.39 -11.41
C ALA A 195 15.08 8.66 -11.67
N LEU A 196 15.18 7.37 -11.28
CA LEU A 196 16.32 6.50 -11.61
C LEU A 196 16.46 6.33 -13.12
N TYR A 197 15.36 6.06 -13.83
CA TYR A 197 15.36 5.96 -15.28
C TYR A 197 15.82 7.27 -15.95
N HIS A 198 15.29 8.42 -15.50
CA HIS A 198 15.73 9.73 -16.02
C HIS A 198 17.22 10.00 -15.77
N ARG A 199 17.72 9.62 -14.60
CA ARG A 199 19.14 9.79 -14.25
C ARG A 199 20.06 8.90 -15.09
N ASP A 200 19.69 7.63 -15.29
CA ASP A 200 20.59 6.58 -15.76
C ASP A 200 20.29 6.09 -17.19
N ALA A 201 19.33 6.69 -17.92
CA ALA A 201 18.92 6.23 -19.25
C ALA A 201 20.11 6.13 -20.22
N ALA A 202 20.22 4.99 -20.91
CA ALA A 202 21.33 4.68 -21.82
C ALA A 202 21.49 5.68 -23.00
N GLN A 203 20.46 6.47 -23.30
CA GLN A 203 20.43 7.44 -24.40
C GLN A 203 20.64 8.90 -23.95
N GLY A 204 21.39 9.11 -22.88
CA GLY A 204 21.71 10.45 -22.39
C GLY A 204 20.89 10.88 -21.18
N GLY A 205 20.81 10.02 -20.18
CA GLY A 205 20.27 10.38 -18.86
C GLY A 205 20.96 11.62 -18.29
N SER A 206 20.27 12.33 -17.40
CA SER A 206 20.78 13.59 -16.84
C SER A 206 22.09 13.43 -16.07
N GLY A 207 22.37 12.21 -15.58
CA GLY A 207 23.48 11.93 -14.66
C GLY A 207 23.27 12.51 -13.26
N GLU A 208 22.23 13.32 -13.06
CA GLU A 208 21.92 14.01 -11.81
C GLU A 208 20.68 13.44 -11.12
N GLY A 209 20.71 13.43 -9.78
CA GLY A 209 19.56 13.12 -8.95
C GLY A 209 18.55 14.26 -8.93
N GLN A 210 17.44 14.02 -8.22
CA GLN A 210 16.38 15.02 -8.05
C GLN A 210 15.65 14.87 -6.72
N TYR A 211 14.91 15.92 -6.37
CA TYR A 211 14.01 15.94 -5.23
C TYR A 211 12.59 15.53 -5.63
N ILE A 212 11.98 14.67 -4.84
CA ILE A 212 10.57 14.25 -4.99
C ILE A 212 9.83 14.68 -3.74
N ASP A 213 8.88 15.61 -3.89
CA ASP A 213 7.92 16.00 -2.85
C ASP A 213 6.63 15.24 -3.07
N LEU A 214 6.22 14.44 -2.09
CA LEU A 214 5.02 13.61 -2.18
C LEU A 214 4.16 13.80 -0.93
N ALA A 215 2.89 14.15 -1.13
CA ALA A 215 1.94 14.36 -0.05
C ALA A 215 0.90 13.24 0.05
N LEU A 216 0.62 12.78 1.26
CA LEU A 216 -0.44 11.81 1.54
C LEU A 216 -1.82 12.33 1.11
N LEU A 217 -2.07 13.64 1.32
CA LEU A 217 -3.30 14.27 0.87
C LEU A 217 -3.46 14.22 -0.65
N ASP A 218 -2.40 14.56 -1.39
CA ASP A 218 -2.44 14.59 -2.86
C ASP A 218 -2.65 13.17 -3.44
N ALA A 219 -1.95 12.18 -2.87
CA ALA A 219 -2.15 10.77 -3.22
C ALA A 219 -3.58 10.32 -2.97
N MET A 220 -4.20 10.77 -1.86
CA MET A 220 -5.58 10.42 -1.54
C MET A 220 -6.59 11.12 -2.46
N ILE A 221 -6.38 12.39 -2.81
CA ILE A 221 -7.21 13.10 -3.79
C ILE A 221 -7.14 12.38 -5.15
N ALA A 222 -5.94 12.03 -5.61
CA ALA A 222 -5.76 11.28 -6.86
C ALA A 222 -6.49 9.94 -6.85
N ALA A 223 -6.55 9.26 -5.70
CA ALA A 223 -7.26 8.00 -5.54
C ALA A 223 -8.78 8.10 -5.67
N THR A 224 -9.37 9.28 -5.45
CA THR A 224 -10.81 9.47 -5.67
C THR A 224 -11.21 9.42 -7.15
N SER A 225 -10.23 9.52 -8.08
CA SER A 225 -10.35 9.17 -9.50
C SER A 225 -11.60 9.75 -10.19
N HIS A 226 -12.52 8.87 -10.65
CA HIS A 226 -13.73 9.27 -11.36
C HIS A 226 -14.73 10.07 -10.50
N TYR A 227 -14.73 9.92 -9.19
CA TYR A 227 -15.56 10.77 -8.31
C TYR A 227 -15.08 12.23 -8.32
N ALA A 228 -13.76 12.45 -8.24
CA ALA A 228 -13.20 13.79 -8.39
C ALA A 228 -13.50 14.36 -9.78
N SER A 229 -13.35 13.55 -10.84
CA SER A 229 -13.64 13.94 -12.23
C SER A 229 -15.13 14.29 -12.40
N GLN A 230 -16.04 13.51 -11.80
CA GLN A 230 -17.47 13.83 -11.82
C GLN A 230 -17.72 15.24 -11.27
N TYR A 231 -17.21 15.54 -10.08
CA TYR A 231 -17.38 16.86 -9.47
C TYR A 231 -16.74 17.98 -10.31
N LEU A 232 -15.49 17.78 -10.75
CA LEU A 232 -14.76 18.82 -11.49
C LEU A 232 -15.38 19.15 -12.86
N VAL A 233 -16.05 18.17 -13.49
CA VAL A 233 -16.68 18.34 -14.82
C VAL A 233 -18.11 18.84 -14.71
N SER A 234 -18.91 18.30 -13.78
CA SER A 234 -20.34 18.60 -13.67
C SER A 234 -20.74 19.56 -12.57
N GLY A 235 -19.87 19.75 -11.57
CA GLY A 235 -20.20 20.44 -10.32
C GLY A 235 -21.08 19.63 -9.36
N GLU A 236 -21.50 18.42 -9.75
CA GLU A 236 -22.32 17.56 -8.92
C GLU A 236 -21.50 16.87 -7.83
N ILE A 237 -21.92 17.03 -6.58
CA ILE A 237 -21.26 16.40 -5.44
C ILE A 237 -21.62 14.91 -5.39
N PRO A 238 -20.65 14.00 -5.53
CA PRO A 238 -20.90 12.55 -5.42
C PRO A 238 -21.41 12.20 -4.01
N ILE A 239 -22.32 11.23 -3.94
CA ILE A 239 -22.93 10.77 -2.69
C ILE A 239 -22.51 9.33 -2.38
N ARG A 240 -22.59 8.95 -1.10
CA ARG A 240 -22.39 7.58 -0.63
C ARG A 240 -23.54 6.69 -1.09
N ARG A 241 -23.20 5.45 -1.47
CA ARG A 241 -24.17 4.46 -2.00
C ARG A 241 -23.97 3.05 -1.41
N GLY A 242 -23.25 2.93 -0.30
CA GLY A 242 -22.92 1.63 0.30
C GLY A 242 -22.09 0.80 -0.67
N THR A 243 -22.60 -0.36 -1.05
CA THR A 243 -21.95 -1.28 -1.99
C THR A 243 -22.33 -1.04 -3.44
N GLU A 244 -23.21 -0.08 -3.73
CA GLU A 244 -23.66 0.20 -5.10
C GLU A 244 -22.62 1.01 -5.89
N GLY A 245 -22.40 0.58 -7.14
CA GLY A 245 -21.59 1.33 -8.10
C GLY A 245 -22.26 2.60 -8.60
N ASN A 246 -21.46 3.52 -9.16
CA ASN A 246 -21.96 4.75 -9.81
C ASN A 246 -22.47 4.51 -11.25
N GLY A 247 -22.04 3.43 -11.89
CA GLY A 247 -22.33 3.09 -13.28
C GLY A 247 -23.58 2.22 -13.46
N GLY A 248 -23.49 1.31 -14.41
CA GLY A 248 -24.58 0.40 -14.74
C GLY A 248 -25.04 -0.46 -13.57
N MET A 249 -26.32 -0.75 -13.56
CA MET A 249 -26.99 -1.51 -12.49
C MET A 249 -27.56 -2.82 -13.04
N PRO A 250 -27.66 -3.89 -12.19
CA PRO A 250 -27.14 -3.98 -10.83
C PRO A 250 -25.62 -4.05 -10.78
N SER A 251 -25.04 -3.34 -9.81
CA SER A 251 -23.65 -3.45 -9.39
C SER A 251 -23.66 -3.22 -7.89
N ARG A 252 -23.94 -4.27 -7.11
CA ARG A 252 -24.11 -4.17 -5.67
C ARG A 252 -24.00 -5.52 -4.97
N MET A 253 -23.88 -5.49 -3.65
CA MET A 253 -24.00 -6.66 -2.81
C MET A 253 -25.46 -7.14 -2.72
N PHE A 254 -25.62 -8.45 -2.71
CA PHE A 254 -26.89 -9.14 -2.42
C PHE A 254 -26.67 -10.18 -1.34
N ARG A 255 -27.70 -10.40 -0.52
CA ARG A 255 -27.73 -11.44 0.49
C ARG A 255 -28.33 -12.71 -0.09
N CYS A 256 -27.54 -13.79 -0.18
CA CYS A 256 -28.03 -15.16 -0.41
C CYS A 256 -28.50 -15.80 0.89
N ALA A 257 -29.03 -17.01 0.81
CA ALA A 257 -29.50 -17.76 1.97
C ALA A 257 -28.40 -17.96 3.04
N ASP A 258 -27.15 -18.14 2.61
CA ASP A 258 -26.00 -18.47 3.45
C ASP A 258 -25.03 -17.30 3.67
N ARG A 259 -24.72 -16.53 2.64
CA ARG A 259 -23.73 -15.42 2.69
C ARG A 259 -23.99 -14.31 1.69
N ASP A 260 -23.21 -13.23 1.79
CA ASP A 260 -23.27 -12.12 0.87
C ASP A 260 -22.43 -12.37 -0.39
N VAL A 261 -22.93 -11.91 -1.54
CA VAL A 261 -22.25 -11.95 -2.84
C VAL A 261 -22.28 -10.58 -3.50
N MET A 262 -21.26 -10.26 -4.29
CA MET A 262 -21.23 -9.08 -5.15
C MET A 262 -21.62 -9.49 -6.58
N ILE A 263 -22.61 -8.81 -7.20
CA ILE A 263 -23.03 -9.06 -8.57
C ILE A 263 -22.86 -7.77 -9.36
N VAL A 264 -22.28 -7.88 -10.56
CA VAL A 264 -22.09 -6.77 -11.49
C VAL A 264 -22.65 -7.14 -12.87
N ALA A 265 -23.85 -6.66 -13.17
CA ALA A 265 -24.51 -6.83 -14.49
C ALA A 265 -24.80 -5.44 -15.07
N GLY A 266 -23.74 -4.68 -15.34
CA GLY A 266 -23.79 -3.25 -15.61
C GLY A 266 -24.28 -2.87 -17.01
N ASN A 267 -24.21 -3.75 -18.01
CA ASN A 267 -24.72 -3.49 -19.36
C ASN A 267 -26.00 -4.29 -19.62
N ASN A 268 -26.69 -3.99 -20.74
CA ASN A 268 -27.98 -4.60 -21.06
C ASN A 268 -27.88 -6.11 -21.31
N GLU A 269 -26.81 -6.56 -21.94
CA GLU A 269 -26.59 -7.99 -22.24
C GLU A 269 -26.31 -8.78 -20.94
N GLN A 270 -25.44 -8.29 -20.07
CA GLN A 270 -25.18 -8.91 -18.75
C GLN A 270 -26.44 -8.93 -17.89
N TYR A 271 -27.25 -7.87 -17.93
CA TYR A 271 -28.52 -7.80 -17.21
C TYR A 271 -29.52 -8.88 -17.72
N ALA A 272 -29.69 -8.98 -19.02
CA ALA A 272 -30.57 -10.03 -19.60
C ALA A 272 -30.06 -11.45 -19.25
N ARG A 273 -28.75 -11.69 -19.31
CA ARG A 273 -28.17 -12.98 -18.93
C ARG A 273 -28.36 -13.28 -17.44
N MET A 274 -28.25 -12.26 -16.57
CA MET A 274 -28.54 -12.40 -15.14
C MET A 274 -30.01 -12.78 -14.91
N CYS A 275 -30.97 -12.10 -15.57
CA CYS A 275 -32.38 -12.43 -15.44
C CYS A 275 -32.65 -13.86 -15.87
N ASN A 276 -32.06 -14.31 -16.99
CA ASN A 276 -32.18 -15.70 -17.46
C ASN A 276 -31.58 -16.70 -16.45
N ALA A 277 -30.41 -16.44 -15.92
CA ALA A 277 -29.74 -17.30 -14.94
C ALA A 277 -30.55 -17.45 -13.65
N LEU A 278 -31.24 -16.38 -13.23
CA LEU A 278 -32.15 -16.40 -12.09
C LEU A 278 -33.50 -17.06 -12.37
N GLY A 279 -33.79 -17.48 -13.59
CA GLY A 279 -35.06 -18.07 -13.99
C GLY A 279 -36.18 -17.05 -14.24
N HIS A 280 -35.86 -15.76 -14.39
CA HIS A 280 -36.80 -14.65 -14.56
C HIS A 280 -36.49 -13.82 -15.82
N PRO A 281 -36.54 -14.46 -17.05
CA PRO A 281 -36.18 -13.77 -18.28
C PRO A 281 -37.08 -12.55 -18.58
N GLU A 282 -38.32 -12.54 -18.10
CA GLU A 282 -39.30 -11.46 -18.27
C GLU A 282 -38.80 -10.13 -17.66
N LEU A 283 -37.99 -10.18 -16.62
CA LEU A 283 -37.45 -8.97 -15.97
C LEU A 283 -36.51 -8.18 -16.88
N SER A 284 -35.92 -8.80 -17.88
CA SER A 284 -35.09 -8.09 -18.87
C SER A 284 -35.90 -7.17 -19.77
N GLY A 285 -37.20 -7.45 -19.96
CA GLY A 285 -38.15 -6.63 -20.71
C GLY A 285 -38.97 -5.66 -19.86
N ASP A 286 -38.79 -5.61 -18.54
CA ASP A 286 -39.51 -4.67 -17.68
C ASP A 286 -39.18 -3.22 -18.07
N PRO A 287 -40.20 -2.38 -18.42
CA PRO A 287 -39.98 -1.01 -18.84
C PRO A 287 -39.17 -0.14 -17.83
N ARG A 288 -39.21 -0.52 -16.58
CA ARG A 288 -38.41 0.18 -15.53
C ARG A 288 -36.92 -0.11 -15.59
N PHE A 289 -36.51 -1.24 -16.22
CA PHE A 289 -35.17 -1.79 -16.17
C PHE A 289 -34.55 -2.14 -17.52
N SER A 290 -35.27 -1.95 -18.62
CA SER A 290 -34.83 -2.35 -19.96
C SER A 290 -33.57 -1.71 -20.48
N GLU A 291 -33.20 -0.54 -19.94
CA GLU A 291 -31.99 0.21 -20.29
C GLU A 291 -31.15 0.61 -19.07
N ILE A 292 -29.84 0.83 -19.28
CA ILE A 292 -28.91 1.22 -18.21
C ILE A 292 -29.42 2.45 -17.47
N ALA A 293 -29.81 3.50 -18.20
CA ALA A 293 -30.26 4.77 -17.57
C ALA A 293 -31.50 4.56 -16.70
N LEU A 294 -32.41 3.70 -17.14
CA LEU A 294 -33.62 3.36 -16.39
C LEU A 294 -33.29 2.57 -15.11
N ARG A 295 -32.38 1.60 -15.20
CA ARG A 295 -31.91 0.83 -14.04
C ARG A 295 -31.21 1.74 -13.01
N VAL A 296 -30.37 2.66 -13.48
CA VAL A 296 -29.71 3.66 -12.59
C VAL A 296 -30.73 4.57 -11.92
N LYS A 297 -31.75 5.03 -12.68
CA LYS A 297 -32.84 5.87 -12.15
C LYS A 297 -33.70 5.10 -11.13
N ASN A 298 -34.03 3.85 -11.42
CA ASN A 298 -34.94 3.01 -10.65
C ASN A 298 -34.19 2.01 -9.74
N ARG A 299 -32.94 2.32 -9.33
CA ARG A 299 -32.06 1.40 -8.59
C ARG A 299 -32.69 0.80 -7.33
N ARG A 300 -33.51 1.58 -6.61
CA ARG A 300 -34.20 1.10 -5.41
C ARG A 300 -35.24 0.02 -5.78
N ALA A 301 -36.08 0.30 -6.76
CA ALA A 301 -37.06 -0.67 -7.24
C ALA A 301 -36.40 -1.92 -7.83
N LEU A 302 -35.22 -1.77 -8.46
CA LEU A 302 -34.43 -2.89 -8.93
C LEU A 302 -33.98 -3.78 -7.75
N GLY A 303 -33.47 -3.18 -6.67
CA GLY A 303 -33.12 -3.89 -5.45
C GLY A 303 -34.31 -4.64 -4.85
N GLU A 304 -35.44 -3.96 -4.70
CA GLU A 304 -36.69 -4.54 -4.15
C GLU A 304 -37.18 -5.76 -4.95
N VAL A 305 -36.92 -5.82 -6.25
CA VAL A 305 -37.27 -6.96 -7.10
C VAL A 305 -36.26 -8.10 -6.94
N PHE A 306 -34.94 -7.83 -6.98
CA PHE A 306 -33.92 -8.87 -7.04
C PHE A 306 -33.51 -9.41 -5.65
N GLU A 307 -33.59 -8.62 -4.59
CA GLU A 307 -33.24 -9.07 -3.25
C GLU A 307 -33.97 -10.33 -2.79
N PRO A 308 -35.33 -10.42 -2.90
CA PRO A 308 -36.03 -11.64 -2.49
C PRO A 308 -35.70 -12.84 -3.38
N LEU A 309 -35.51 -12.62 -4.71
CA LEU A 309 -35.17 -13.72 -5.62
C LEU A 309 -33.79 -14.31 -5.31
N ILE A 310 -32.82 -13.47 -5.01
CA ILE A 310 -31.45 -13.89 -4.72
C ILE A 310 -31.34 -14.50 -3.31
N ALA A 311 -32.15 -14.03 -2.35
CA ALA A 311 -32.16 -14.56 -0.99
C ALA A 311 -32.55 -16.03 -0.88
N GLU A 312 -33.24 -16.59 -1.89
CA GLU A 312 -33.61 -18.00 -1.95
C GLU A 312 -32.45 -18.92 -2.38
N TRP A 313 -31.40 -18.35 -3.03
CA TRP A 313 -30.30 -19.13 -3.55
C TRP A 313 -29.22 -19.42 -2.50
N GLN A 314 -28.64 -20.63 -2.59
CA GLN A 314 -27.33 -20.88 -1.98
C GLN A 314 -26.26 -20.16 -2.80
N SER A 315 -25.32 -19.50 -2.16
CA SER A 315 -24.35 -18.63 -2.83
C SER A 315 -23.52 -19.34 -3.90
N ASP A 316 -23.07 -20.58 -3.61
CA ASP A 316 -22.24 -21.34 -4.55
C ASP A 316 -23.03 -21.75 -5.81
N GLU A 317 -24.31 -22.11 -5.66
CA GLU A 317 -25.19 -22.41 -6.78
C GLU A 317 -25.46 -21.18 -7.66
N LEU A 318 -25.75 -20.04 -7.01
CA LEU A 318 -25.95 -18.77 -7.70
C LEU A 318 -24.70 -18.35 -8.47
N LEU A 319 -23.54 -18.39 -7.83
CA LEU A 319 -22.28 -17.99 -8.46
C LEU A 319 -21.92 -18.88 -9.64
N ALA A 320 -22.17 -20.20 -9.54
CA ALA A 320 -21.99 -21.13 -10.66
C ALA A 320 -22.93 -20.82 -11.82
N ALA A 321 -24.20 -20.49 -11.56
CA ALA A 321 -25.17 -20.13 -12.60
C ALA A 321 -24.82 -18.82 -13.29
N LEU A 322 -24.37 -17.81 -12.54
CA LEU A 322 -23.93 -16.51 -13.06
C LEU A 322 -22.64 -16.63 -13.87
N ASP A 323 -21.67 -17.42 -13.42
CA ASP A 323 -20.42 -17.69 -14.14
C ASP A 323 -20.70 -18.37 -15.48
N ALA A 324 -21.53 -19.42 -15.50
CA ALA A 324 -21.95 -20.10 -16.71
C ALA A 324 -22.66 -19.16 -17.69
N ALA A 325 -23.38 -18.14 -17.18
CA ALA A 325 -24.02 -17.11 -17.97
C ALA A 325 -23.07 -15.97 -18.39
N GLY A 326 -21.83 -15.97 -17.94
CA GLY A 326 -20.85 -14.89 -18.17
C GLY A 326 -21.25 -13.57 -17.50
N VAL A 327 -21.86 -13.64 -16.33
CA VAL A 327 -22.19 -12.47 -15.49
C VAL A 327 -21.18 -12.35 -14.36
N PRO A 328 -20.41 -11.26 -14.27
CA PRO A 328 -19.46 -11.07 -13.20
C PRO A 328 -20.11 -11.08 -11.82
N ALA A 329 -19.69 -12.03 -10.97
CA ALA A 329 -20.13 -12.15 -9.60
C ALA A 329 -19.03 -12.80 -8.74
N GLY A 330 -19.08 -12.59 -7.43
CA GLY A 330 -18.14 -13.22 -6.51
C GLY A 330 -18.60 -13.13 -5.06
N PRO A 331 -18.09 -14.01 -4.19
CA PRO A 331 -18.42 -14.01 -2.78
C PRO A 331 -17.74 -12.87 -2.03
N ILE A 332 -18.34 -12.38 -0.96
CA ILE A 332 -17.66 -11.48 -0.01
C ILE A 332 -16.83 -12.36 0.95
N ASN A 333 -15.53 -12.44 0.67
CA ASN A 333 -14.60 -13.29 1.43
C ASN A 333 -13.98 -12.57 2.63
N ASN A 334 -13.83 -13.27 3.75
CA ASN A 334 -12.89 -12.88 4.80
C ASN A 334 -11.45 -13.31 4.43
N LEU A 335 -10.44 -12.85 5.19
CA LEU A 335 -9.04 -13.15 4.86
C LEU A 335 -8.69 -14.64 4.92
N GLN A 336 -9.34 -15.43 5.77
CA GLN A 336 -9.15 -16.88 5.79
C GLN A 336 -9.61 -17.50 4.46
N GLN A 337 -10.77 -17.11 3.98
CA GLN A 337 -11.32 -17.57 2.70
C GLN A 337 -10.47 -17.08 1.52
N VAL A 338 -9.97 -15.82 1.55
CA VAL A 338 -9.05 -15.30 0.53
C VAL A 338 -7.80 -16.18 0.41
N PHE A 339 -7.13 -16.52 1.50
CA PHE A 339 -5.91 -17.33 1.44
C PHE A 339 -6.17 -18.84 1.26
N ALA A 340 -7.41 -19.31 1.42
CA ALA A 340 -7.83 -20.66 1.06
C ALA A 340 -8.30 -20.79 -0.41
N ASP A 341 -8.51 -19.67 -1.11
CA ASP A 341 -8.99 -19.66 -2.48
C ASP A 341 -7.97 -20.29 -3.45
N PRO A 342 -8.38 -21.25 -4.30
CA PRO A 342 -7.47 -21.96 -5.20
C PRO A 342 -6.76 -21.03 -6.20
N HIS A 343 -7.42 -19.96 -6.67
CA HIS A 343 -6.81 -19.00 -7.59
C HIS A 343 -5.74 -18.17 -6.87
N VAL A 344 -6.03 -17.71 -5.64
CA VAL A 344 -5.08 -16.96 -4.80
C VAL A 344 -3.84 -17.82 -4.47
N GLN A 345 -4.04 -19.13 -4.22
CA GLN A 345 -2.95 -20.08 -4.01
C GLN A 345 -2.13 -20.29 -5.29
N ALA A 346 -2.79 -20.51 -6.44
CA ALA A 346 -2.12 -20.65 -7.74
C ALA A 346 -1.33 -19.39 -8.12
N ARG A 347 -1.75 -18.21 -7.68
CA ARG A 347 -1.05 -16.94 -7.84
C ARG A 347 0.08 -16.74 -6.82
N ALA A 348 0.28 -17.68 -5.89
CA ALA A 348 1.27 -17.60 -4.82
C ALA A 348 1.24 -16.26 -4.06
N MET A 349 0.04 -15.81 -3.66
CA MET A 349 -0.11 -14.53 -2.96
C MET A 349 0.18 -14.60 -1.46
N CYS A 350 0.44 -15.81 -0.93
CA CYS A 350 1.01 -16.04 0.39
C CYS A 350 2.39 -16.68 0.23
N VAL A 351 3.39 -16.12 0.88
CA VAL A 351 4.76 -16.65 0.91
C VAL A 351 5.18 -16.95 2.33
N GLU A 352 6.01 -17.97 2.50
CA GLU A 352 6.58 -18.38 3.77
C GLU A 352 8.06 -18.04 3.78
N VAL A 353 8.51 -17.29 4.78
CA VAL A 353 9.88 -16.82 4.88
C VAL A 353 10.45 -17.14 6.26
N ALA A 354 11.60 -17.82 6.31
CA ALA A 354 12.28 -18.10 7.57
C ALA A 354 12.64 -16.80 8.30
N HIS A 355 12.31 -16.70 9.57
CA HIS A 355 12.59 -15.52 10.38
C HIS A 355 13.55 -15.87 11.52
N PRO A 356 14.55 -15.02 11.86
CA PRO A 356 15.58 -15.35 12.84
C PRO A 356 15.06 -15.61 14.26
N LEU A 357 13.87 -15.13 14.60
CA LEU A 357 13.29 -15.30 15.94
C LEU A 357 12.35 -16.50 16.07
N THR A 358 11.96 -17.15 14.98
CA THR A 358 10.96 -18.23 14.99
C THR A 358 11.52 -19.52 14.40
N ASP A 359 10.98 -20.67 14.82
CA ASP A 359 11.28 -21.96 14.17
C ASP A 359 10.40 -22.16 12.92
N GLU A 360 9.15 -21.70 13.00
CA GLU A 360 8.25 -21.73 11.86
C GLU A 360 8.46 -20.52 10.95
N ALA A 361 8.26 -20.71 9.66
CA ALA A 361 8.32 -19.63 8.69
C ALA A 361 7.18 -18.62 8.91
N VAL A 362 7.48 -17.34 8.77
CA VAL A 362 6.49 -16.27 8.85
C VAL A 362 5.76 -16.16 7.50
N ARG A 363 4.44 -16.23 7.54
CA ARG A 363 3.60 -16.07 6.37
C ARG A 363 3.37 -14.59 6.08
N MET A 364 3.58 -14.20 4.83
CA MET A 364 3.45 -12.82 4.38
C MET A 364 2.71 -12.74 3.05
N VAL A 365 2.06 -11.59 2.80
CA VAL A 365 1.46 -11.31 1.49
C VAL A 365 2.58 -11.07 0.47
N ALA A 366 2.56 -11.79 -0.65
CA ALA A 366 3.52 -11.63 -1.73
C ALA A 366 3.35 -10.31 -2.50
N ASN A 367 4.37 -9.93 -3.26
CA ASN A 367 4.22 -8.86 -4.24
C ASN A 367 3.29 -9.30 -5.38
N PRO A 368 2.29 -8.49 -5.78
CA PRO A 368 1.33 -8.88 -6.81
C PRO A 368 1.92 -8.86 -8.23
N VAL A 369 3.07 -8.22 -8.43
CA VAL A 369 3.71 -8.07 -9.75
C VAL A 369 4.39 -9.38 -10.17
N LYS A 370 4.11 -9.85 -11.38
CA LYS A 370 4.73 -11.03 -11.98
C LYS A 370 5.44 -10.60 -13.27
N MET A 371 6.78 -10.55 -13.24
CA MET A 371 7.60 -10.14 -14.39
C MET A 371 8.29 -11.36 -15.00
N SER A 372 8.24 -11.48 -16.32
CA SER A 372 8.79 -12.64 -17.04
C SER A 372 10.33 -12.64 -17.11
N GLY A 373 10.94 -11.47 -17.19
CA GLY A 373 12.41 -11.35 -17.33
C GLY A 373 13.16 -11.21 -16.01
N THR A 374 12.51 -10.64 -15.00
CA THR A 374 13.08 -10.39 -13.65
C THR A 374 12.07 -10.76 -12.58
N PRO A 375 11.70 -12.05 -12.46
CA PRO A 375 10.67 -12.48 -11.53
C PRO A 375 11.07 -12.18 -10.07
N ILE A 376 10.07 -11.89 -9.25
CA ILE A 376 10.23 -11.83 -7.78
C ILE A 376 9.97 -13.25 -7.27
N ASP A 377 11.02 -14.05 -7.17
CA ASP A 377 10.97 -15.48 -6.86
C ASP A 377 11.48 -15.83 -5.46
N SER A 378 12.00 -14.85 -4.74
CA SER A 378 12.46 -15.01 -3.36
C SER A 378 12.22 -13.76 -2.52
N TYR A 379 11.98 -13.97 -1.24
CA TYR A 379 11.77 -12.91 -0.25
C TYR A 379 12.69 -13.12 0.95
N ALA A 380 13.36 -12.06 1.41
CA ALA A 380 14.05 -12.07 2.69
C ALA A 380 13.08 -11.63 3.82
N PRO A 381 13.25 -12.11 5.05
CA PRO A 381 12.39 -11.73 6.17
C PRO A 381 12.51 -10.24 6.50
N PRO A 382 11.51 -9.66 7.19
CA PRO A 382 11.69 -8.39 7.87
C PRO A 382 12.84 -8.49 8.87
N PRO A 383 13.72 -7.49 8.96
CA PRO A 383 14.88 -7.56 9.85
C PRO A 383 14.49 -7.33 11.31
N THR A 384 15.19 -7.94 12.24
CA THR A 384 15.18 -7.50 13.64
C THR A 384 15.91 -6.18 13.79
N LEU A 385 15.64 -5.44 14.87
CA LEU A 385 16.21 -4.11 15.11
C LEU A 385 17.75 -4.15 15.11
N GLY A 386 18.36 -3.39 14.21
CA GLY A 386 19.82 -3.26 14.11
C GLY A 386 20.55 -4.50 13.63
N GLN A 387 19.85 -5.51 13.14
CA GLN A 387 20.39 -6.81 12.73
C GLN A 387 21.63 -6.70 11.84
N HIS A 388 21.68 -5.69 10.97
CA HIS A 388 22.71 -5.54 9.95
C HIS A 388 23.65 -4.36 10.19
N THR A 389 23.62 -3.74 11.39
CA THR A 389 24.37 -2.52 11.68
C THR A 389 25.86 -2.72 11.42
N GLU A 390 26.46 -3.73 12.02
CA GLU A 390 27.91 -3.99 11.87
C GLU A 390 28.28 -4.38 10.43
N ASP A 391 27.48 -5.25 9.81
CA ASP A 391 27.70 -5.70 8.43
C ASP A 391 27.69 -4.52 7.44
N VAL A 392 26.70 -3.64 7.55
CA VAL A 392 26.58 -2.46 6.67
C VAL A 392 27.74 -1.48 6.91
N LEU A 393 28.07 -1.16 8.16
CA LEU A 393 29.12 -0.18 8.44
C LEU A 393 30.50 -0.68 8.01
N ARG A 394 30.80 -1.96 8.20
CA ARG A 394 32.08 -2.53 7.79
C ARG A 394 32.19 -2.72 6.28
N ASN A 395 31.17 -3.29 5.65
CA ASN A 395 31.26 -3.64 4.23
C ASN A 395 31.01 -2.45 3.29
N LEU A 396 30.19 -1.48 3.71
CA LEU A 396 29.88 -0.32 2.87
C LEU A 396 30.78 0.89 3.16
N LEU A 397 31.11 1.14 4.43
CA LEU A 397 31.93 2.29 4.84
C LEU A 397 33.39 1.91 5.16
N GLY A 398 33.75 0.63 5.16
CA GLY A 398 35.10 0.17 5.49
C GLY A 398 35.49 0.38 6.96
N MET A 399 34.52 0.60 7.86
CA MET A 399 34.79 0.86 9.27
C MET A 399 35.43 -0.37 9.95
N SER A 400 36.42 -0.09 10.79
CA SER A 400 37.04 -1.10 11.66
C SER A 400 36.09 -1.49 12.80
N GLN A 401 36.35 -2.63 13.43
CA GLN A 401 35.62 -3.08 14.60
C GLN A 401 35.64 -2.03 15.73
N SER A 402 36.81 -1.42 15.98
CA SER A 402 37.00 -0.41 17.03
C SER A 402 36.22 0.87 16.78
N GLU A 403 36.05 1.28 15.52
CA GLU A 403 35.22 2.44 15.18
C GLU A 403 33.74 2.15 15.40
N VAL A 404 33.25 0.96 15.05
CA VAL A 404 31.86 0.55 15.31
C VAL A 404 31.60 0.46 16.82
N GLU A 405 32.52 -0.10 17.61
CA GLU A 405 32.41 -0.16 19.07
C GLU A 405 32.38 1.23 19.69
N SER A 406 33.22 2.14 19.24
CA SER A 406 33.23 3.54 19.70
C SER A 406 31.88 4.23 19.47
N LEU A 407 31.23 3.99 18.33
CA LEU A 407 29.88 4.52 18.07
C LEU A 407 28.83 3.91 19.00
N ARG A 408 28.94 2.62 19.36
CA ARG A 408 28.06 1.97 20.35
C ARG A 408 28.26 2.55 21.75
N GLU A 409 29.52 2.74 22.20
CA GLU A 409 29.82 3.35 23.49
C GLU A 409 29.25 4.76 23.61
N LYS A 410 29.29 5.52 22.51
CA LYS A 410 28.67 6.84 22.42
C LYS A 410 27.13 6.80 22.28
N ARG A 411 26.52 5.64 22.21
CA ARG A 411 25.08 5.42 22.00
C ARG A 411 24.55 6.01 20.68
N ILE A 412 25.39 6.05 19.66
CA ILE A 412 24.99 6.45 18.31
C ILE A 412 24.32 5.29 17.57
N LEU A 413 24.76 4.06 17.86
CA LEU A 413 24.23 2.81 17.29
C LEU A 413 23.31 2.08 18.27
#